data_bf29112420da01549b3539349693f983
#
_entry.id   bf29112420da01549b3539349693f983
#
_cell.length_a   1.000
_cell.length_b   1.000
_cell.length_c   1.000
_cell.angle_alpha   90.00
_cell.angle_beta   90.00
_cell.angle_gamma   90.00
#
_symmetry.space_group_name_H-M   'P 1'
#
loop_
_entity.id
_entity.type
_entity.pdbx_description
1 polymer ?
#
loop_
_entity_poly.entity_id
_entity_poly.type
_entity_poly.pdbx_seq_one_letter_code
_entity_poly.pdbx_strand_id
1 'polypeptide(L)'
;YKGAEKPMMRELKTAPHVHGVDGLGGVELPQSNAPVETETAWDAIYRIAKEQNGELVLIAVGPMTNVALALTKYNDLPQYIKRIVIMGGAAIGGNVTPAAEFNIYVDPEAAELMFTSGIPIVMCGLDVTMKAYLTGEEIERIGSMGSKEAKLFHDVEQRALGFYRTLGMNYVAAHDPTAVLFAADDSIFTGEEA
;
A
#
# COMPACT_ATOMS: atom_id res chain seq x y z
N TYR A 1 6.25 -11.86 -8.04
CA TYR A 1 5.23 -12.90 -7.82
C TYR A 1 3.87 -12.41 -8.30
N LYS A 2 3.05 -13.32 -8.85
CA LYS A 2 1.69 -12.96 -9.27
C LYS A 2 0.75 -12.98 -8.06
N GLY A 3 0.07 -11.85 -7.79
CA GLY A 3 -0.96 -11.72 -6.76
C GLY A 3 -2.36 -12.11 -7.25
N ALA A 4 -3.34 -11.98 -6.34
CA ALA A 4 -4.75 -12.15 -6.65
C ALA A 4 -5.23 -11.08 -7.65
N GLU A 5 -6.05 -11.48 -8.61
CA GLU A 5 -6.59 -10.57 -9.64
C GLU A 5 -7.89 -9.87 -9.20
N LYS A 6 -8.45 -10.29 -8.07
CA LYS A 6 -9.71 -9.76 -7.54
C LYS A 6 -9.77 -9.93 -6.02
N PRO A 7 -10.62 -9.18 -5.34
CA PRO A 7 -10.93 -9.35 -3.92
C PRO A 7 -11.49 -10.76 -3.61
N MET A 8 -11.43 -11.17 -2.35
CA MET A 8 -11.87 -12.51 -1.93
C MET A 8 -13.33 -12.77 -2.27
N MET A 9 -14.23 -11.83 -1.98
CA MET A 9 -15.68 -12.03 -2.08
C MET A 9 -16.37 -11.01 -3.00
N ARG A 10 -15.73 -9.90 -3.33
CA ARG A 10 -16.34 -8.76 -4.01
C ARG A 10 -15.87 -8.61 -5.45
N GLU A 11 -16.59 -7.81 -6.23
CA GLU A 11 -16.11 -7.35 -7.52
C GLU A 11 -14.96 -6.36 -7.34
N LEU A 12 -13.95 -6.45 -8.21
CA LEU A 12 -12.83 -5.55 -8.19
C LEU A 12 -13.28 -4.11 -8.48
N LYS A 13 -12.87 -3.20 -7.61
CA LYS A 13 -12.99 -1.75 -7.82
C LYS A 13 -11.62 -1.14 -7.94
N THR A 14 -11.45 -0.26 -8.91
CA THR A 14 -10.21 0.47 -9.18
C THR A 14 -10.45 1.98 -9.10
N ALA A 15 -9.38 2.76 -9.02
CA ALA A 15 -9.43 4.22 -8.92
C ALA A 15 -8.78 4.92 -10.14
N PRO A 16 -9.27 4.71 -11.37
CA PRO A 16 -8.64 5.26 -12.56
C PRO A 16 -8.68 6.79 -12.64
N HIS A 17 -9.60 7.42 -11.90
CA HIS A 17 -9.69 8.87 -11.78
C HIS A 17 -8.51 9.48 -11.01
N VAL A 18 -7.86 8.71 -10.11
CA VAL A 18 -6.67 9.13 -9.35
C VAL A 18 -5.39 8.70 -10.08
N HIS A 19 -5.27 7.40 -10.33
CA HIS A 19 -4.03 6.77 -10.76
C HIS A 19 -3.94 6.47 -12.27
N GLY A 20 -4.95 6.85 -13.06
CA GLY A 20 -5.03 6.45 -14.47
C GLY A 20 -5.55 5.02 -14.65
N VAL A 21 -5.84 4.64 -15.90
CA VAL A 21 -6.40 3.31 -16.25
C VAL A 21 -5.39 2.19 -15.99
N ASP A 22 -4.11 2.49 -16.12
CA ASP A 22 -2.98 1.59 -15.93
C ASP A 22 -2.41 1.60 -14.49
N GLY A 23 -2.93 2.47 -13.63
CA GLY A 23 -2.42 2.66 -12.26
C GLY A 23 -1.11 3.45 -12.15
N LEU A 24 -0.56 3.92 -13.27
CA LEU A 24 0.73 4.61 -13.35
C LEU A 24 0.63 6.00 -13.99
N GLY A 25 -0.57 6.53 -14.12
CA GLY A 25 -0.80 7.83 -14.72
C GLY A 25 -0.55 7.92 -16.22
N GLY A 26 -0.41 6.80 -16.92
CA GLY A 26 -0.07 6.74 -18.34
C GLY A 26 1.44 6.81 -18.61
N VAL A 27 2.26 6.64 -17.58
CA VAL A 27 3.73 6.65 -17.72
C VAL A 27 4.22 5.29 -18.23
N GLU A 28 4.95 5.30 -19.33
CA GLU A 28 5.57 4.08 -19.87
C GLU A 28 6.74 3.64 -18.99
N LEU A 29 6.65 2.42 -18.49
CA LEU A 29 7.76 1.80 -17.76
C LEU A 29 8.75 1.15 -18.71
N PRO A 30 10.05 1.13 -18.37
CA PRO A 30 11.03 0.32 -19.06
C PRO A 30 10.57 -1.16 -19.07
N GLN A 31 10.68 -1.82 -20.20
CA GLN A 31 10.38 -3.24 -20.28
C GLN A 31 11.37 -4.04 -19.42
N SER A 32 10.81 -4.90 -18.55
CA SER A 32 11.61 -5.84 -17.78
C SER A 32 11.74 -7.16 -18.54
N ASN A 33 12.96 -7.68 -18.66
CA ASN A 33 13.21 -9.02 -19.16
C ASN A 33 13.21 -10.09 -18.07
N ALA A 34 12.99 -9.69 -16.78
CA ALA A 34 12.89 -10.62 -15.69
C ALA A 34 11.61 -11.46 -15.83
N PRO A 35 11.68 -12.78 -15.74
CA PRO A 35 10.48 -13.62 -15.77
C PRO A 35 9.62 -13.34 -14.53
N VAL A 36 8.31 -13.43 -14.70
CA VAL A 36 7.41 -13.46 -13.55
C VAL A 36 7.57 -14.84 -12.88
N GLU A 37 7.77 -14.84 -11.57
CA GLU A 37 7.88 -16.08 -10.80
C GLU A 37 6.61 -16.92 -10.94
N THR A 38 6.77 -18.24 -10.97
CA THR A 38 5.64 -19.18 -11.06
C THR A 38 4.92 -19.37 -9.72
N GLU A 39 5.63 -19.10 -8.62
CA GLU A 39 5.08 -19.11 -7.26
C GLU A 39 4.07 -17.96 -7.11
N THR A 40 2.97 -18.19 -6.40
CA THR A 40 2.00 -17.13 -6.13
C THR A 40 2.50 -16.19 -5.03
N ALA A 41 1.96 -14.95 -4.98
CA ALA A 41 2.37 -13.98 -3.95
C ALA A 41 2.11 -14.49 -2.52
N TRP A 42 1.00 -15.18 -2.28
CA TRP A 42 0.69 -15.73 -0.96
C TRP A 42 1.57 -16.93 -0.57
N ASP A 43 2.04 -17.72 -1.53
CA ASP A 43 3.01 -18.79 -1.29
C ASP A 43 4.39 -18.20 -0.99
N ALA A 44 4.78 -17.17 -1.73
CA ALA A 44 6.02 -16.44 -1.49
C ALA A 44 6.03 -15.76 -0.11
N ILE A 45 4.91 -15.15 0.32
CA ILE A 45 4.78 -14.57 1.67
C ILE A 45 5.08 -15.65 2.72
N TYR A 46 4.47 -16.83 2.61
CA TYR A 46 4.69 -17.90 3.57
C TYR A 46 6.13 -18.41 3.58
N ARG A 47 6.69 -18.68 2.40
CA ARG A 47 8.08 -19.16 2.28
C ARG A 47 9.06 -18.15 2.88
N ILE A 48 8.94 -16.87 2.50
CA ILE A 48 9.83 -15.82 3.00
C ILE A 48 9.66 -15.65 4.53
N ALA A 49 8.42 -15.70 5.03
CA ALA A 49 8.17 -15.60 6.47
C ALA A 49 8.88 -16.73 7.24
N LYS A 50 8.82 -17.96 6.73
CA LYS A 50 9.55 -19.08 7.33
C LYS A 50 11.07 -18.93 7.26
N GLU A 51 11.60 -18.44 6.15
CA GLU A 51 13.04 -18.17 5.99
C GLU A 51 13.51 -17.09 7.00
N GLN A 52 12.68 -16.08 7.27
CA GLN A 52 12.96 -15.01 8.24
C GLN A 52 12.67 -15.42 9.70
N ASN A 53 12.03 -16.57 9.91
CA ASN A 53 11.82 -17.20 11.22
C ASN A 53 11.32 -16.26 12.32
N GLY A 54 10.25 -15.53 12.05
CA GLY A 54 9.63 -14.61 13.00
C GLY A 54 10.17 -13.17 12.97
N GLU A 55 11.12 -12.85 12.10
CA GLU A 55 11.67 -11.49 11.97
C GLU A 55 11.07 -10.70 10.79
N LEU A 56 10.19 -11.33 9.99
CA LEU A 56 9.59 -10.66 8.84
C LEU A 56 8.68 -9.50 9.27
N VAL A 57 8.98 -8.31 8.77
CA VAL A 57 8.05 -7.18 8.75
C VAL A 57 7.39 -7.14 7.37
N LEU A 58 6.09 -7.43 7.32
CA LEU A 58 5.31 -7.41 6.08
C LEU A 58 4.67 -6.04 5.90
N ILE A 59 4.96 -5.36 4.78
CA ILE A 59 4.36 -4.06 4.46
C ILE A 59 3.30 -4.28 3.38
N ALA A 60 2.04 -3.93 3.68
CA ALA A 60 0.93 -4.05 2.75
C ALA A 60 0.34 -2.66 2.44
N VAL A 61 0.52 -2.22 1.20
CA VAL A 61 0.15 -0.86 0.74
C VAL A 61 -0.98 -0.87 -0.30
N GLY A 62 -1.68 -1.97 -0.41
CA GLY A 62 -2.87 -2.16 -1.25
C GLY A 62 -3.92 -2.99 -0.53
N PRO A 63 -5.00 -3.40 -1.21
CA PRO A 63 -5.99 -4.29 -0.60
C PRO A 63 -5.36 -5.57 -0.04
N MET A 64 -5.82 -6.02 1.13
CA MET A 64 -5.18 -7.06 1.94
C MET A 64 -5.34 -8.47 1.40
N THR A 65 -5.86 -8.65 0.19
CA THR A 65 -6.24 -9.93 -0.42
C THR A 65 -5.11 -10.96 -0.40
N ASN A 66 -3.88 -10.58 -0.78
CA ASN A 66 -2.76 -11.52 -0.81
C ASN A 66 -2.35 -11.98 0.60
N VAL A 67 -2.41 -11.08 1.58
CA VAL A 67 -2.13 -11.39 2.99
C VAL A 67 -3.18 -12.35 3.53
N ALA A 68 -4.46 -12.08 3.28
CA ALA A 68 -5.57 -12.92 3.71
C ALA A 68 -5.53 -14.32 3.07
N LEU A 69 -5.17 -14.41 1.79
CA LEU A 69 -4.99 -15.71 1.12
C LEU A 69 -3.84 -16.51 1.74
N ALA A 70 -2.72 -15.86 2.09
CA ALA A 70 -1.62 -16.50 2.78
C ALA A 70 -2.07 -17.03 4.16
N LEU A 71 -2.76 -16.20 4.95
CA LEU A 71 -3.30 -16.57 6.26
C LEU A 71 -4.31 -17.71 6.19
N THR A 72 -5.18 -17.70 5.18
CA THR A 72 -6.19 -18.75 4.98
C THR A 72 -5.56 -20.08 4.56
N LYS A 73 -4.51 -20.02 3.74
CA LYS A 73 -3.82 -21.21 3.24
C LYS A 73 -2.88 -21.83 4.26
N TYR A 74 -2.24 -20.99 5.07
CA TYR A 74 -1.17 -21.39 6.00
C TYR A 74 -1.50 -20.97 7.43
N ASN A 75 -2.17 -21.85 8.17
CA ASN A 75 -2.64 -21.57 9.54
C ASN A 75 -1.50 -21.26 10.54
N ASP A 76 -0.27 -21.68 10.23
CA ASP A 76 0.92 -21.44 11.04
C ASP A 76 1.67 -20.15 10.66
N LEU A 77 1.24 -19.45 9.59
CA LEU A 77 1.89 -18.22 9.13
C LEU A 77 2.04 -17.14 10.22
N PRO A 78 1.06 -16.92 11.12
CA PRO A 78 1.19 -15.87 12.13
C PRO A 78 2.45 -15.96 13.02
N GLN A 79 2.94 -17.18 13.28
CA GLN A 79 4.13 -17.37 14.13
C GLN A 79 5.45 -16.96 13.45
N TYR A 80 5.45 -16.72 12.13
CA TYR A 80 6.64 -16.35 11.35
C TYR A 80 6.69 -14.89 10.94
N ILE A 81 5.66 -14.10 11.27
CA ILE A 81 5.60 -12.66 10.97
C ILE A 81 5.75 -11.87 12.27
N LYS A 82 6.74 -10.99 12.29
CA LYS A 82 7.02 -10.11 13.42
C LYS A 82 5.91 -9.07 13.61
N ARG A 83 5.54 -8.41 12.51
CA ARG A 83 4.43 -7.45 12.44
C ARG A 83 4.00 -7.21 11.00
N ILE A 84 2.79 -6.75 10.83
CA ILE A 84 2.31 -6.21 9.54
C ILE A 84 2.17 -4.70 9.68
N VAL A 85 2.71 -3.95 8.71
CA VAL A 85 2.51 -2.50 8.59
C VAL A 85 1.62 -2.27 7.36
N ILE A 86 0.49 -1.62 7.53
CA ILE A 86 -0.44 -1.39 6.43
C ILE A 86 -0.59 0.09 6.11
N MET A 87 -0.74 0.41 4.82
CA MET A 87 -1.45 1.60 4.40
C MET A 87 -2.90 1.18 4.13
N GLY A 88 -3.81 1.70 4.92
CA GLY A 88 -5.24 1.39 4.82
C GLY A 88 -6.02 1.81 6.06
N GLY A 89 -7.30 2.01 5.89
CA GLY A 89 -8.19 2.40 6.97
C GLY A 89 -8.08 3.85 7.42
N ALA A 90 -8.87 4.19 8.41
CA ALA A 90 -8.86 5.47 9.10
C ALA A 90 -9.53 5.31 10.45
N ALA A 91 -9.01 5.95 11.49
CA ALA A 91 -9.70 6.05 12.78
C ALA A 91 -10.92 6.97 12.68
N ILE A 92 -10.83 8.01 11.84
CA ILE A 92 -11.90 8.97 11.62
C ILE A 92 -12.08 9.21 10.11
N GLY A 93 -13.29 8.93 9.60
CA GLY A 93 -13.65 9.20 8.22
C GLY A 93 -13.17 8.15 7.21
N GLY A 94 -13.18 8.52 5.94
CA GLY A 94 -12.76 7.70 4.81
C GLY A 94 -12.51 8.55 3.57
N ASN A 95 -12.11 7.92 2.47
CA ASN A 95 -11.89 8.59 1.18
C ASN A 95 -12.75 8.02 0.04
N VAL A 96 -13.37 6.85 0.22
CA VAL A 96 -14.33 6.27 -0.73
C VAL A 96 -15.75 6.46 -0.27
N THR A 97 -15.98 6.29 1.03
CA THR A 97 -17.23 6.62 1.71
C THR A 97 -16.89 7.47 2.94
N PRO A 98 -17.88 8.08 3.61
CA PRO A 98 -17.62 8.83 4.84
C PRO A 98 -16.92 8.00 5.94
N ALA A 99 -16.93 6.68 5.86
CA ALA A 99 -16.38 5.78 6.89
C ALA A 99 -15.38 4.76 6.37
N ALA A 100 -15.09 4.71 5.06
CA ALA A 100 -14.22 3.68 4.48
C ALA A 100 -13.08 4.28 3.66
N GLU A 101 -11.88 3.82 3.95
CA GLU A 101 -10.68 4.03 3.15
C GLU A 101 -10.64 2.97 2.03
N PHE A 102 -10.01 3.31 0.90
CA PHE A 102 -10.06 2.55 -0.35
C PHE A 102 -9.51 1.12 -0.22
N ASN A 103 -8.35 0.91 0.38
CA ASN A 103 -7.74 -0.41 0.49
C ASN A 103 -8.59 -1.38 1.32
N ILE A 104 -9.18 -0.87 2.41
CA ILE A 104 -10.13 -1.63 3.24
C ILE A 104 -11.45 -1.83 2.49
N TYR A 105 -11.94 -0.80 1.79
CA TYR A 105 -13.21 -0.87 1.07
C TYR A 105 -13.21 -1.87 -0.08
N VAL A 106 -12.08 -2.04 -0.76
CA VAL A 106 -11.96 -2.98 -1.89
C VAL A 106 -12.09 -4.43 -1.43
N ASP A 107 -11.49 -4.79 -0.29
CA ASP A 107 -11.55 -6.17 0.24
C ASP A 107 -11.63 -6.17 1.77
N PRO A 108 -12.79 -5.79 2.35
CA PRO A 108 -12.95 -5.73 3.80
C PRO A 108 -12.93 -7.12 4.45
N GLU A 109 -13.32 -8.17 3.73
CA GLU A 109 -13.23 -9.55 4.22
C GLU A 109 -11.76 -9.97 4.39
N ALA A 110 -10.88 -9.57 3.48
CA ALA A 110 -9.44 -9.77 3.63
C ALA A 110 -8.86 -8.96 4.78
N ALA A 111 -9.31 -7.70 4.94
CA ALA A 111 -8.90 -6.86 6.06
C ALA A 111 -9.31 -7.48 7.41
N GLU A 112 -10.54 -7.98 7.54
CA GLU A 112 -11.02 -8.66 8.75
C GLU A 112 -10.15 -9.88 9.10
N LEU A 113 -9.86 -10.73 8.11
CA LEU A 113 -8.98 -11.88 8.31
C LEU A 113 -7.58 -11.48 8.80
N MET A 114 -7.03 -10.41 8.25
CA MET A 114 -5.74 -9.89 8.68
C MET A 114 -5.80 -9.31 10.10
N PHE A 115 -6.77 -8.46 10.41
CA PHE A 115 -6.89 -7.83 11.73
C PHE A 115 -7.18 -8.85 12.85
N THR A 116 -7.83 -9.97 12.53
CA THR A 116 -8.13 -11.05 13.49
C THR A 116 -7.07 -12.14 13.53
N SER A 117 -5.98 -12.02 12.77
CA SER A 117 -4.93 -13.04 12.65
C SER A 117 -4.10 -13.26 13.90
N GLY A 118 -4.11 -12.32 14.86
CA GLY A 118 -3.26 -12.32 16.04
C GLY A 118 -1.82 -11.82 15.79
N ILE A 119 -1.48 -11.44 14.57
CA ILE A 119 -0.20 -10.79 14.25
C ILE A 119 -0.26 -9.33 14.71
N PRO A 120 0.80 -8.77 15.33
CA PRO A 120 0.86 -7.34 15.61
C PRO A 120 0.72 -6.50 14.33
N ILE A 121 -0.21 -5.55 14.33
CA ILE A 121 -0.51 -4.71 13.15
C ILE A 121 -0.26 -3.25 13.49
N VAL A 122 0.39 -2.53 12.58
CA VAL A 122 0.49 -1.08 12.59
C VAL A 122 -0.30 -0.54 11.41
N MET A 123 -1.31 0.25 11.69
CA MET A 123 -2.16 0.88 10.68
C MET A 123 -1.72 2.32 10.44
N CYS A 124 -1.13 2.58 9.26
CA CYS A 124 -0.92 3.92 8.75
C CYS A 124 -2.16 4.35 7.96
N GLY A 125 -3.20 4.74 8.68
CA GLY A 125 -4.49 5.16 8.13
C GLY A 125 -4.47 6.58 7.58
N LEU A 126 -5.61 7.05 7.06
CA LEU A 126 -5.76 8.40 6.53
C LEU A 126 -5.44 9.50 7.56
N ASP A 127 -5.60 9.20 8.83
CA ASP A 127 -5.34 10.12 9.94
C ASP A 127 -3.88 10.59 10.00
N VAL A 128 -2.95 9.75 9.57
CA VAL A 128 -1.53 10.07 9.46
C VAL A 128 -1.12 10.37 8.03
N THR A 129 -1.58 9.60 7.04
CA THR A 129 -1.09 9.72 5.67
C THR A 129 -1.52 11.01 4.99
N MET A 130 -2.68 11.58 5.35
CA MET A 130 -3.11 12.89 4.89
C MET A 130 -2.30 14.05 5.46
N LYS A 131 -1.51 13.83 6.51
CA LYS A 131 -0.57 14.81 7.07
C LYS A 131 0.82 14.71 6.47
N ALA A 132 1.14 13.60 5.82
CA ALA A 132 2.36 13.38 5.07
C ALA A 132 2.09 13.66 3.59
N TYR A 133 2.59 14.77 3.05
CA TYR A 133 2.32 15.16 1.67
C TYR A 133 3.54 15.81 1.02
N LEU A 134 3.55 15.78 -0.30
CA LEU A 134 4.51 16.47 -1.14
C LEU A 134 3.78 17.58 -1.92
N THR A 135 4.30 18.78 -1.84
CA THR A 135 3.83 19.91 -2.63
C THR A 135 4.21 19.74 -4.10
N GLY A 136 3.51 20.43 -5.00
CA GLY A 136 3.88 20.44 -6.42
C GLY A 136 5.34 20.90 -6.64
N GLU A 137 5.84 21.84 -5.85
CA GLU A 137 7.23 22.31 -5.93
C GLU A 137 8.24 21.26 -5.49
N GLU A 138 7.92 20.46 -4.46
CA GLU A 138 8.78 19.36 -4.02
C GLU A 138 8.81 18.22 -5.04
N ILE A 139 7.69 17.92 -5.69
CA ILE A 139 7.62 16.92 -6.77
C ILE A 139 8.51 17.39 -7.95
N GLU A 140 8.42 18.65 -8.36
CA GLU A 140 9.31 19.22 -9.39
C GLU A 140 10.79 19.15 -8.99
N ARG A 141 11.11 19.47 -7.74
CA ARG A 141 12.47 19.39 -7.20
C ARG A 141 12.99 17.95 -7.26
N ILE A 142 12.19 16.97 -6.88
CA ILE A 142 12.55 15.54 -6.98
C ILE A 142 12.82 15.17 -8.44
N GLY A 143 11.95 15.54 -9.36
CA GLY A 143 12.13 15.28 -10.80
C GLY A 143 13.43 15.84 -11.35
N SER A 144 13.94 16.94 -10.78
CA SER A 144 15.20 17.58 -11.19
C SER A 144 16.47 16.93 -10.64
N MET A 145 16.36 15.89 -9.77
CA MET A 145 17.53 15.21 -9.17
C MET A 145 18.36 14.38 -10.15
N GLY A 146 17.89 14.17 -11.38
CA GLY A 146 18.66 13.57 -12.47
C GLY A 146 18.73 12.05 -12.48
N SER A 147 18.17 11.35 -11.47
CA SER A 147 18.06 9.88 -11.52
C SER A 147 16.83 9.44 -12.32
N LYS A 148 16.85 8.19 -12.80
CA LYS A 148 15.71 7.61 -13.52
C LYS A 148 14.51 7.42 -12.60
N GLU A 149 14.77 7.05 -11.35
CA GLU A 149 13.76 6.83 -10.31
C GLU A 149 13.07 8.15 -9.95
N ALA A 150 13.84 9.23 -9.78
CA ALA A 150 13.31 10.55 -9.50
C ALA A 150 12.42 11.07 -10.64
N LYS A 151 12.86 10.84 -11.89
CA LYS A 151 12.04 11.18 -13.07
C LYS A 151 10.76 10.34 -13.12
N LEU A 152 10.84 9.04 -12.91
CA LEU A 152 9.67 8.15 -12.90
C LEU A 152 8.68 8.57 -11.81
N PHE A 153 9.17 8.81 -10.60
CA PHE A 153 8.35 9.29 -9.49
C PHE A 153 7.62 10.59 -9.87
N HIS A 154 8.37 11.59 -10.37
CA HIS A 154 7.80 12.86 -10.81
C HIS A 154 6.69 12.65 -11.85
N ASP A 155 6.95 11.87 -12.90
CA ASP A 155 6.02 11.67 -14.01
C ASP A 155 4.73 10.98 -13.55
N VAL A 156 4.82 10.01 -12.63
CA VAL A 156 3.65 9.32 -12.03
C VAL A 156 2.86 10.30 -11.13
N GLU A 157 3.56 11.04 -10.26
CA GLU A 157 2.92 11.95 -9.30
C GLU A 157 2.25 13.17 -9.96
N GLN A 158 2.64 13.56 -11.16
CA GLN A 158 1.96 14.60 -11.92
C GLN A 158 0.47 14.27 -12.17
N ARG A 159 0.16 13.00 -12.37
CA ARG A 159 -1.24 12.55 -12.54
C ARG A 159 -2.03 12.71 -11.25
N ALA A 160 -1.49 12.23 -10.14
CA ALA A 160 -2.11 12.35 -8.83
C ALA A 160 -2.27 13.83 -8.44
N LEU A 161 -1.23 14.65 -8.66
CA LEU A 161 -1.28 16.10 -8.41
C LEU A 161 -2.38 16.79 -9.24
N GLY A 162 -2.55 16.37 -10.51
CA GLY A 162 -3.64 16.85 -11.36
C GLY A 162 -5.02 16.57 -10.73
N PHE A 163 -5.24 15.38 -10.21
CA PHE A 163 -6.47 15.02 -9.49
C PHE A 163 -6.65 15.86 -8.22
N TYR A 164 -5.64 15.95 -7.36
CA TYR A 164 -5.71 16.74 -6.12
C TYR A 164 -5.98 18.22 -6.38
N ARG A 165 -5.45 18.79 -7.47
CA ARG A 165 -5.75 20.17 -7.90
C ARG A 165 -7.23 20.37 -8.23
N THR A 166 -7.94 19.38 -8.75
CA THR A 166 -9.39 19.47 -8.95
C THR A 166 -10.17 19.58 -7.65
N LEU A 167 -9.57 19.15 -6.54
CA LEU A 167 -10.10 19.28 -5.17
C LEU A 167 -9.62 20.55 -4.46
N GLY A 168 -8.92 21.45 -5.15
CA GLY A 168 -8.37 22.69 -4.59
C GLY A 168 -7.07 22.52 -3.80
N MET A 169 -6.42 21.35 -3.89
CA MET A 169 -5.17 21.03 -3.18
C MET A 169 -3.99 21.04 -4.15
N ASN A 170 -2.87 21.69 -3.79
CA ASN A 170 -1.64 21.72 -4.59
C ASN A 170 -0.54 20.83 -3.96
N TYR A 171 -0.94 19.66 -3.53
CA TYR A 171 -0.06 18.63 -2.95
C TYR A 171 -0.62 17.25 -3.24
N VAL A 172 0.21 16.23 -3.05
CA VAL A 172 -0.20 14.81 -3.10
C VAL A 172 0.12 14.19 -1.75
N ALA A 173 -0.84 13.49 -1.17
CA ALA A 173 -0.64 12.76 0.07
C ALA A 173 0.26 11.55 -0.17
N ALA A 174 1.28 11.38 0.68
CA ALA A 174 2.24 10.30 0.60
C ALA A 174 1.71 9.07 1.37
N HIS A 175 0.64 8.46 0.86
CA HIS A 175 -0.04 7.36 1.54
C HIS A 175 0.88 6.16 1.77
N ASP A 176 1.28 5.47 0.73
CA ASP A 176 2.10 4.26 0.78
C ASP A 176 3.51 4.50 1.33
N PRO A 177 4.19 5.59 0.96
CA PRO A 177 5.49 5.91 1.54
C PRO A 177 5.48 6.05 3.06
N THR A 178 4.36 6.50 3.66
CA THR A 178 4.24 6.62 5.12
C THR A 178 4.36 5.27 5.82
N ALA A 179 3.71 4.22 5.30
CA ALA A 179 3.83 2.88 5.87
C ALA A 179 5.25 2.31 5.71
N VAL A 180 5.90 2.57 4.58
CA VAL A 180 7.29 2.15 4.34
C VAL A 180 8.26 2.88 5.27
N LEU A 181 8.08 4.18 5.45
CA LEU A 181 8.88 5.00 6.39
C LEU A 181 8.72 4.52 7.82
N PHE A 182 7.49 4.22 8.27
CA PHE A 182 7.25 3.65 9.59
C PHE A 182 8.01 2.33 9.79
N ALA A 183 8.00 1.46 8.79
CA ALA A 183 8.70 0.18 8.88
C ALA A 183 10.22 0.34 8.92
N ALA A 184 10.76 1.40 8.31
CA ALA A 184 12.19 1.70 8.27
C ALA A 184 12.68 2.45 9.52
N ASP A 185 11.89 3.40 10.02
CA ASP A 185 12.19 4.22 11.22
C ASP A 185 10.90 4.66 11.88
N ASP A 186 10.49 3.96 12.94
CA ASP A 186 9.28 4.28 13.70
C ASP A 186 9.45 5.43 14.70
N SER A 187 10.68 5.90 14.92
CA SER A 187 10.98 6.98 15.89
C SER A 187 10.41 8.35 15.49
N ILE A 188 10.10 8.55 14.22
CA ILE A 188 9.50 9.79 13.69
C ILE A 188 7.97 9.83 13.78
N PHE A 189 7.36 8.75 14.30
CA PHE A 189 5.91 8.64 14.44
C PHE A 189 5.49 8.64 15.91
N THR A 190 4.26 9.10 16.14
CA THR A 190 3.54 8.86 17.39
C THR A 190 2.33 8.00 17.08
N GLY A 191 2.07 6.97 17.87
CA GLY A 191 0.96 6.03 17.70
C GLY A 191 0.05 5.99 18.91
N GLU A 192 -1.14 5.49 18.72
CA GLU A 192 -2.10 5.13 19.76
C GLU A 192 -2.38 3.63 19.66
N GLU A 193 -2.49 2.97 20.82
CA GLU A 193 -2.93 1.58 20.89
C GLU A 193 -4.46 1.52 20.77
N ALA A 194 -4.97 0.57 19.98
CA ALA A 194 -6.39 0.36 19.72
C ALA A 194 -6.88 -0.97 20.32
#